data_d3a758b478fcfe4fba4aa04365e64fcd
#
_entry.id   d3a758b478fcfe4fba4aa04365e64fcd
#
_cell.length_a   1.000
_cell.length_b   1.000
_cell.length_c   1.000
_cell.angle_alpha   90.00
_cell.angle_beta   90.00
_cell.angle_gamma   90.00
#
_symmetry.space_group_name_H-M   'P 1'
#
loop_
_entity.id
_entity.type
_entity.pdbx_description
1 polymer ?
#
loop_
_entity_poly.entity_id
_entity_poly.type
_entity_poly.pdbx_seq_one_letter_code
_entity_poly.pdbx_strand_id
1 'polypeptide(L)'
;MTQYTFSPKDFEAFDVEGLDARMEALNEYVRPQLNQLGEYFSEYFTSQTGETFYAHVAKHARRSVNPPIDTWVAFAPNKRGYKMLPHFQIGLFRNQLFLMYGVMHEGKDKAERVKTFDKHFDVLRNLPEDYRVNLDHMKAEKPFIKDFSDEELHQAIDRVKSVKKGEFFVARAIEPTDERLKTDKDFLAFVKETFDEFLKFY
;
A
#
# COMPACT_ATOMS: atom_id res chain seq x y z
N MET A 1 6.45 -21.74 -11.87
CA MET A 1 6.05 -21.84 -10.45
C MET A 1 5.46 -20.51 -10.03
N THR A 2 4.39 -20.54 -9.26
CA THR A 2 3.80 -19.32 -8.68
C THR A 2 4.72 -18.82 -7.59
N GLN A 3 5.11 -17.53 -7.64
CA GLN A 3 5.94 -16.89 -6.64
C GLN A 3 5.26 -15.61 -6.16
N TYR A 4 5.10 -15.47 -4.86
CA TYR A 4 4.44 -14.30 -4.24
C TYR A 4 5.45 -13.33 -3.62
N THR A 5 6.55 -13.84 -3.09
CA THR A 5 7.56 -13.06 -2.38
C THR A 5 8.55 -12.37 -3.34
N PHE A 6 9.32 -11.43 -2.79
CA PHE A 6 10.34 -10.67 -3.49
C PHE A 6 11.72 -10.94 -2.87
N SER A 7 12.71 -11.13 -3.71
CA SER A 7 14.12 -11.20 -3.31
C SER A 7 14.75 -9.81 -3.28
N PRO A 8 15.87 -9.61 -2.56
CA PRO A 8 16.60 -8.34 -2.61
C PRO A 8 16.94 -7.85 -4.02
N LYS A 9 17.16 -8.79 -4.95
CA LYS A 9 17.45 -8.49 -6.36
C LYS A 9 16.27 -7.82 -7.08
N ASP A 10 15.03 -8.14 -6.71
CA ASP A 10 13.85 -7.54 -7.34
C ASP A 10 13.75 -6.04 -7.01
N PHE A 11 14.24 -5.65 -5.83
CA PHE A 11 14.33 -4.23 -5.44
C PHE A 11 15.42 -3.46 -6.20
N GLU A 12 16.45 -4.14 -6.72
CA GLU A 12 17.50 -3.54 -7.55
C GLU A 12 16.97 -3.04 -8.90
N ALA A 13 15.78 -3.47 -9.32
CA ALA A 13 15.10 -2.93 -10.50
C ALA A 13 14.94 -1.40 -10.43
N PHE A 14 14.85 -0.82 -9.22
CA PHE A 14 14.77 0.62 -9.02
C PHE A 14 16.12 1.36 -9.15
N ASP A 15 17.24 0.66 -9.22
CA ASP A 15 18.57 1.24 -9.46
C ASP A 15 18.87 1.38 -10.96
N VAL A 16 18.09 0.70 -11.84
CA VAL A 16 18.26 0.79 -13.30
C VAL A 16 17.98 2.21 -13.77
N GLU A 17 18.93 2.82 -14.44
CA GLU A 17 18.82 4.19 -14.96
C GLU A 17 17.97 4.26 -16.23
N GLY A 18 17.27 5.38 -16.39
CA GLY A 18 16.42 5.63 -17.56
C GLY A 18 15.02 5.01 -17.45
N LEU A 19 14.06 5.63 -18.13
CA LEU A 19 12.66 5.23 -18.04
C LEU A 19 12.41 3.85 -18.64
N ASP A 20 12.83 3.65 -19.89
CA ASP A 20 12.53 2.42 -20.63
C ASP A 20 13.22 1.20 -19.99
N ALA A 21 14.51 1.31 -19.66
CA ALA A 21 15.26 0.23 -19.03
C ALA A 21 14.71 -0.13 -17.65
N ARG A 22 14.32 0.87 -16.81
CA ARG A 22 13.67 0.60 -15.52
C ARG A 22 12.32 -0.06 -15.71
N MET A 23 11.54 0.36 -16.70
CA MET A 23 10.25 -0.28 -17.00
C MET A 23 10.40 -1.73 -17.44
N GLU A 24 11.43 -2.06 -18.23
CA GLU A 24 11.78 -3.45 -18.58
C GLU A 24 12.11 -4.25 -17.32
N ALA A 25 13.00 -3.75 -16.47
CA ALA A 25 13.38 -4.42 -15.22
C ALA A 25 12.19 -4.64 -14.29
N LEU A 26 11.32 -3.63 -14.10
CA LEU A 26 10.11 -3.77 -13.29
C LEU A 26 9.12 -4.77 -13.88
N ASN A 27 9.01 -4.83 -15.21
CA ASN A 27 8.13 -5.78 -15.88
C ASN A 27 8.65 -7.22 -15.77
N GLU A 28 9.97 -7.42 -15.78
CA GLU A 28 10.60 -8.72 -15.69
C GLU A 28 10.65 -9.26 -14.26
N TYR A 29 11.08 -8.43 -13.29
CA TYR A 29 11.43 -8.90 -11.95
C TYR A 29 10.35 -8.63 -10.88
N VAL A 30 9.46 -7.66 -11.07
CA VAL A 30 8.53 -7.22 -10.01
C VAL A 30 7.07 -7.44 -10.38
N ARG A 31 6.68 -7.13 -11.61
CA ARG A 31 5.29 -7.20 -12.04
C ARG A 31 4.67 -8.59 -12.01
N PRO A 32 5.39 -9.69 -12.31
CA PRO A 32 4.82 -11.04 -12.21
C PRO A 32 4.30 -11.35 -10.82
N GLN A 33 5.07 -11.04 -9.77
CA GLN A 33 4.66 -11.23 -8.36
C GLN A 33 3.49 -10.32 -8.00
N LEU A 34 3.50 -9.04 -8.43
CA LEU A 34 2.38 -8.13 -8.19
C LEU A 34 1.08 -8.62 -8.85
N ASN A 35 1.14 -9.22 -10.04
CA ASN A 35 -0.03 -9.80 -10.68
C ASN A 35 -0.56 -11.00 -9.87
N GLN A 36 0.31 -11.88 -9.42
CA GLN A 36 -0.09 -13.05 -8.62
C GLN A 36 -0.66 -12.66 -7.26
N LEU A 37 -0.04 -11.69 -6.59
CA LEU A 37 -0.59 -11.09 -5.37
C LEU A 37 -1.95 -10.43 -5.65
N GLY A 38 -2.09 -9.83 -6.83
CA GLY A 38 -3.33 -9.23 -7.31
C GLY A 38 -4.47 -10.24 -7.37
N GLU A 39 -4.25 -11.39 -7.98
CA GLU A 39 -5.23 -12.47 -8.06
C GLU A 39 -5.56 -13.01 -6.65
N TYR A 40 -4.54 -13.37 -5.89
CA TYR A 40 -4.70 -13.96 -4.57
C TYR A 40 -5.46 -13.04 -3.59
N PHE A 41 -5.07 -11.78 -3.47
CA PHE A 41 -5.68 -10.87 -2.50
C PHE A 41 -7.00 -10.26 -2.98
N SER A 42 -7.31 -10.25 -4.27
CA SER A 42 -8.66 -9.92 -4.74
C SER A 42 -9.70 -10.94 -4.25
N GLU A 43 -9.36 -12.23 -4.32
CA GLU A 43 -10.21 -13.30 -3.78
C GLU A 43 -10.31 -13.22 -2.25
N TYR A 44 -9.17 -12.98 -1.58
CA TYR A 44 -9.11 -12.80 -0.13
C TYR A 44 -10.05 -11.66 0.32
N PHE A 45 -9.92 -10.45 -0.22
CA PHE A 45 -10.77 -9.33 0.15
C PHE A 45 -12.24 -9.57 -0.20
N THR A 46 -12.53 -10.19 -1.34
CA THR A 46 -13.88 -10.56 -1.72
C THR A 46 -14.50 -11.49 -0.68
N SER A 47 -13.75 -12.47 -0.21
CA SER A 47 -14.17 -13.39 0.86
C SER A 47 -14.40 -12.69 2.20
N GLN A 48 -13.52 -11.76 2.58
CA GLN A 48 -13.59 -11.07 3.87
C GLN A 48 -14.71 -10.01 3.94
N THR A 49 -14.97 -9.33 2.84
CA THR A 49 -15.91 -8.19 2.82
C THR A 49 -17.28 -8.53 2.25
N GLY A 50 -17.41 -9.59 1.46
CA GLY A 50 -18.60 -9.90 0.68
C GLY A 50 -18.78 -9.03 -0.57
N GLU A 51 -17.89 -8.08 -0.82
CA GLU A 51 -17.87 -7.26 -2.03
C GLU A 51 -16.83 -7.77 -3.02
N THR A 52 -17.11 -7.71 -4.32
CA THR A 52 -16.11 -8.10 -5.33
C THR A 52 -14.99 -7.10 -5.39
N PHE A 53 -13.77 -7.53 -5.04
CA PHE A 53 -12.56 -6.72 -5.15
C PHE A 53 -11.81 -6.99 -6.46
N TYR A 54 -11.16 -5.96 -6.96
CA TYR A 54 -10.36 -5.97 -8.19
C TYR A 54 -8.93 -5.50 -7.91
N ALA A 55 -7.97 -6.18 -8.52
CA ALA A 55 -6.56 -5.79 -8.48
C ALA A 55 -6.23 -4.77 -9.58
N HIS A 56 -5.42 -3.79 -9.23
CA HIS A 56 -4.95 -2.73 -10.12
C HIS A 56 -3.43 -2.61 -10.02
N VAL A 57 -2.71 -3.34 -10.87
CA VAL A 57 -1.25 -3.24 -10.95
C VAL A 57 -0.84 -1.96 -11.65
N ALA A 58 0.08 -1.21 -11.04
CA ALA A 58 0.59 0.05 -11.58
C ALA A 58 1.23 -0.14 -12.96
N LYS A 59 0.73 0.58 -13.96
CA LYS A 59 1.22 0.50 -15.34
C LYS A 59 2.25 1.57 -15.69
N HIS A 60 2.31 2.65 -14.89
CA HIS A 60 3.16 3.83 -15.14
C HIS A 60 3.04 4.46 -16.54
N ALA A 61 1.92 4.19 -17.24
CA ALA A 61 1.71 4.52 -18.66
C ALA A 61 1.74 6.03 -18.99
N ARG A 62 1.62 6.90 -17.97
CA ARG A 62 1.68 8.36 -18.15
C ARG A 62 3.08 8.95 -17.98
N ARG A 63 4.07 8.13 -17.63
CA ARG A 63 5.44 8.59 -17.48
C ARG A 63 6.08 8.72 -18.86
N SER A 64 6.76 9.84 -19.08
CA SER A 64 7.42 10.15 -20.37
C SER A 64 8.89 10.50 -20.20
N VAL A 65 9.35 10.83 -18.99
CA VAL A 65 10.74 11.25 -18.74
C VAL A 65 11.32 10.55 -17.53
N ASN A 66 10.69 10.73 -16.36
CA ASN A 66 11.26 10.24 -15.10
C ASN A 66 10.83 8.80 -14.82
N PRO A 67 11.78 7.89 -14.53
CA PRO A 67 11.45 6.52 -14.15
C PRO A 67 10.67 6.48 -12.83
N PRO A 68 9.81 5.44 -12.62
CA PRO A 68 9.10 5.29 -11.37
C PRO A 68 10.06 5.00 -10.21
N ILE A 69 9.77 5.58 -9.06
CA ILE A 69 10.50 5.35 -7.79
C ILE A 69 9.85 4.26 -6.95
N ASP A 70 8.62 3.87 -7.30
CA ASP A 70 7.80 2.86 -6.66
C ASP A 70 6.98 2.11 -7.69
N THR A 71 6.45 0.95 -7.30
CA THR A 71 5.42 0.23 -8.05
C THR A 71 4.56 -0.57 -7.08
N TRP A 72 3.28 -0.86 -7.46
CA TRP A 72 2.33 -1.50 -6.55
C TRP A 72 1.23 -2.26 -7.27
N VAL A 73 0.50 -3.07 -6.50
CA VAL A 73 -0.85 -3.52 -6.79
C VAL A 73 -1.81 -2.93 -5.76
N ALA A 74 -2.90 -2.33 -6.22
CA ALA A 74 -3.96 -1.81 -5.37
C ALA A 74 -5.22 -2.67 -5.47
N PHE A 75 -6.01 -2.70 -4.39
CA PHE A 75 -7.23 -3.49 -4.28
C PHE A 75 -8.40 -2.60 -3.87
N ALA A 76 -9.46 -2.61 -4.65
CA ALA A 76 -10.67 -1.83 -4.40
C ALA A 76 -11.91 -2.51 -5.01
N PRO A 77 -13.13 -2.20 -4.50
CA PRO A 77 -14.37 -2.82 -4.99
C PRO A 77 -14.86 -2.25 -6.34
N ASN A 78 -14.00 -1.67 -7.14
CA ASN A 78 -14.34 -1.12 -8.44
C ASN A 78 -13.33 -1.52 -9.53
N LYS A 79 -13.82 -1.74 -10.75
CA LYS A 79 -12.98 -2.14 -11.91
C LYS A 79 -12.08 -1.02 -12.43
N ARG A 80 -12.37 0.25 -12.12
CA ARG A 80 -11.62 1.41 -12.62
C ARG A 80 -11.62 2.52 -11.58
N GLY A 81 -10.52 3.30 -11.53
CA GLY A 81 -10.44 4.49 -10.67
C GLY A 81 -10.33 4.18 -9.18
N TYR A 82 -9.60 3.14 -8.78
CA TYR A 82 -9.40 2.74 -7.38
C TYR A 82 -8.97 3.88 -6.47
N LYS A 83 -8.23 4.86 -6.97
CA LYS A 83 -7.78 6.04 -6.22
C LYS A 83 -8.91 6.93 -5.71
N MET A 84 -10.11 6.80 -6.28
CA MET A 84 -11.31 7.52 -5.84
C MET A 84 -11.96 6.90 -4.60
N LEU A 85 -11.53 5.70 -4.21
CA LEU A 85 -12.05 4.96 -3.06
C LEU A 85 -10.93 4.73 -2.04
N PRO A 86 -11.26 4.47 -0.75
CA PRO A 86 -10.33 3.83 0.16
C PRO A 86 -9.89 2.51 -0.46
N HIS A 87 -8.60 2.20 -0.39
CA HIS A 87 -8.06 1.02 -1.04
C HIS A 87 -6.85 0.47 -0.31
N PHE A 88 -6.60 -0.82 -0.50
CA PHE A 88 -5.43 -1.51 0.00
C PHE A 88 -4.33 -1.49 -1.06
N GLN A 89 -3.07 -1.53 -0.64
CA GLN A 89 -1.93 -1.66 -1.56
C GLN A 89 -0.86 -2.58 -0.99
N ILE A 90 -0.19 -3.30 -1.90
CA ILE A 90 1.11 -3.93 -1.72
C ILE A 90 2.03 -3.26 -2.73
N GLY A 91 3.14 -2.71 -2.29
CA GLY A 91 4.05 -2.03 -3.20
C GLY A 91 5.50 -2.06 -2.75
N LEU A 92 6.38 -1.63 -3.65
CA LEU A 92 7.82 -1.59 -3.45
C LEU A 92 8.36 -0.19 -3.75
N PHE A 93 9.25 0.27 -2.88
CA PHE A 93 10.31 1.23 -3.17
C PHE A 93 11.64 0.50 -3.23
N ARG A 94 12.72 1.18 -3.65
CA ARG A 94 14.07 0.60 -3.65
C ARG A 94 14.47 -0.04 -2.31
N ASN A 95 14.09 0.58 -1.21
CA ASN A 95 14.55 0.26 0.13
C ASN A 95 13.50 -0.45 1.00
N GLN A 96 12.30 -0.70 0.50
CA GLN A 96 11.26 -1.37 1.29
C GLN A 96 10.11 -1.94 0.45
N LEU A 97 9.50 -2.99 0.98
CA LEU A 97 8.14 -3.39 0.64
C LEU A 97 7.19 -2.72 1.63
N PHE A 98 6.06 -2.21 1.14
CA PHE A 98 5.03 -1.61 1.97
C PHE A 98 3.65 -2.22 1.74
N LEU A 99 2.88 -2.23 2.80
CA LEU A 99 1.44 -2.52 2.80
C LEU A 99 0.74 -1.27 3.33
N MET A 100 -0.36 -0.86 2.71
CA MET A 100 -1.13 0.27 3.23
C MET A 100 -2.61 0.19 2.89
N TYR A 101 -3.43 0.82 3.73
CA TYR A 101 -4.85 1.05 3.52
C TYR A 101 -5.21 2.48 3.90
N GLY A 102 -6.00 3.14 3.08
CA GLY A 102 -6.46 4.48 3.43
C GLY A 102 -7.08 5.26 2.28
N VAL A 103 -7.08 6.57 2.46
CA VAL A 103 -7.75 7.54 1.60
C VAL A 103 -6.72 8.44 0.93
N MET A 104 -6.66 8.36 -0.39
CA MET A 104 -5.79 9.18 -1.22
C MET A 104 -6.39 10.58 -1.46
N HIS A 105 -5.54 11.56 -1.75
CA HIS A 105 -5.98 12.93 -2.02
C HIS A 105 -6.90 13.07 -3.24
N GLU A 106 -6.83 12.15 -4.19
CA GLU A 106 -7.72 12.05 -5.35
C GLU A 106 -9.09 11.42 -5.00
N GLY A 107 -9.26 10.97 -3.73
CA GLY A 107 -10.45 10.26 -3.28
C GLY A 107 -11.72 11.09 -3.39
N LYS A 108 -12.78 10.47 -3.97
CA LYS A 108 -14.12 11.02 -3.93
C LYS A 108 -14.65 10.94 -2.50
N ASP A 109 -15.29 12.03 -2.04
CA ASP A 109 -15.84 12.11 -0.68
C ASP A 109 -14.80 11.79 0.42
N LYS A 110 -13.52 12.12 0.17
CA LYS A 110 -12.40 11.77 1.06
C LYS A 110 -12.60 12.29 2.50
N ALA A 111 -13.21 13.46 2.65
CA ALA A 111 -13.51 14.06 3.95
C ALA A 111 -14.50 13.20 4.77
N GLU A 112 -15.42 12.51 4.13
CA GLU A 112 -16.33 11.57 4.79
C GLU A 112 -15.65 10.23 5.05
N ARG A 113 -14.94 9.72 4.05
CA ARG A 113 -14.30 8.39 4.11
C ARG A 113 -13.18 8.30 5.14
N VAL A 114 -12.43 9.38 5.36
CA VAL A 114 -11.36 9.40 6.36
C VAL A 114 -11.88 9.33 7.80
N LYS A 115 -13.15 9.64 8.04
CA LYS A 115 -13.77 9.56 9.37
C LYS A 115 -13.79 8.15 9.97
N THR A 116 -13.59 7.11 9.14
CA THR A 116 -13.45 5.74 9.64
C THR A 116 -12.30 5.62 10.64
N PHE A 117 -11.20 6.36 10.44
CA PHE A 117 -10.06 6.35 11.34
C PHE A 117 -10.35 7.05 12.68
N ASP A 118 -11.16 8.12 12.66
CA ASP A 118 -11.67 8.74 13.91
C ASP A 118 -12.65 7.81 14.64
N LYS A 119 -13.55 7.16 13.88
CA LYS A 119 -14.53 6.21 14.44
C LYS A 119 -13.87 5.01 15.11
N HIS A 120 -12.75 4.54 14.57
CA HIS A 120 -11.98 3.42 15.07
C HIS A 120 -10.63 3.86 15.65
N PHE A 121 -10.59 5.04 16.29
CA PHE A 121 -9.35 5.63 16.79
C PHE A 121 -8.64 4.74 17.82
N ASP A 122 -9.40 4.07 18.69
CA ASP A 122 -8.81 3.12 19.64
C ASP A 122 -8.10 1.95 18.94
N VAL A 123 -8.65 1.47 17.82
CA VAL A 123 -7.99 0.42 17.00
C VAL A 123 -6.70 0.98 16.40
N LEU A 124 -6.76 2.19 15.82
CA LEU A 124 -5.59 2.86 15.23
C LEU A 124 -4.48 3.03 16.28
N ARG A 125 -4.82 3.49 17.48
CA ARG A 125 -3.87 3.78 18.54
C ARG A 125 -3.23 2.52 19.13
N ASN A 126 -3.95 1.40 19.14
CA ASN A 126 -3.50 0.13 19.67
C ASN A 126 -2.87 -0.83 18.63
N LEU A 127 -2.62 -0.35 17.40
CA LEU A 127 -1.86 -1.14 16.43
C LEU A 127 -0.44 -1.42 16.95
N PRO A 128 0.15 -2.58 16.59
CA PRO A 128 1.53 -2.91 16.98
C PRO A 128 2.53 -1.81 16.63
N GLU A 129 3.66 -1.78 17.35
CA GLU A 129 4.64 -0.68 17.28
C GLU A 129 5.31 -0.47 15.91
N ASP A 130 5.30 -1.49 15.05
CA ASP A 130 5.86 -1.42 13.69
C ASP A 130 4.90 -0.86 12.65
N TYR A 131 3.66 -0.52 13.07
CA TYR A 131 2.71 0.16 12.19
C TYR A 131 3.00 1.65 12.08
N ARG A 132 2.67 2.19 10.92
CA ARG A 132 3.05 3.52 10.46
C ARG A 132 1.84 4.28 9.92
N VAL A 133 1.93 5.60 9.83
CA VAL A 133 1.05 6.43 9.01
C VAL A 133 1.78 6.88 7.75
N ASN A 134 1.04 6.99 6.66
CA ASN A 134 1.52 7.57 5.42
C ASN A 134 0.64 8.77 5.07
N LEU A 135 1.23 9.96 5.08
CA LEU A 135 0.59 11.23 4.79
C LEU A 135 0.99 11.81 3.42
N ASP A 136 1.86 11.09 2.70
CA ASP A 136 2.33 11.39 1.34
C ASP A 136 2.80 10.09 0.69
N HIS A 137 1.96 9.51 -0.17
CA HIS A 137 2.24 8.22 -0.81
C HIS A 137 3.47 8.23 -1.72
N MET A 138 3.95 9.41 -2.12
CA MET A 138 5.17 9.55 -2.93
C MET A 138 6.46 9.38 -2.11
N LYS A 139 6.37 9.35 -0.79
CA LYS A 139 7.52 9.18 0.10
C LYS A 139 7.64 7.75 0.59
N ALA A 140 8.84 7.18 0.52
CA ALA A 140 9.14 5.89 1.12
C ALA A 140 9.07 5.95 2.65
N GLU A 141 9.62 6.99 3.26
CA GLU A 141 9.61 7.19 4.70
C GLU A 141 8.21 7.43 5.24
N LYS A 142 7.86 6.66 6.26
CA LYS A 142 6.57 6.72 6.94
C LYS A 142 6.82 6.67 8.45
N PRO A 143 6.40 7.71 9.19
CA PRO A 143 6.59 7.73 10.65
C PRO A 143 5.74 6.65 11.33
N PHE A 144 6.21 6.15 12.48
CA PHE A 144 5.48 5.18 13.29
C PHE A 144 4.29 5.84 13.99
N ILE A 145 3.19 5.10 14.08
CA ILE A 145 1.99 5.58 14.80
C ILE A 145 2.31 5.92 16.27
N LYS A 146 3.17 5.11 16.90
CA LYS A 146 3.57 5.31 18.30
C LYS A 146 4.28 6.63 18.57
N ASP A 147 4.90 7.25 17.55
CA ASP A 147 5.64 8.50 17.68
C ASP A 147 4.72 9.74 17.66
N PHE A 148 3.44 9.55 17.36
CA PHE A 148 2.43 10.61 17.38
C PHE A 148 1.68 10.64 18.72
N SER A 149 1.37 11.83 19.19
CA SER A 149 0.30 12.02 20.20
C SER A 149 -1.08 11.77 19.56
N ASP A 150 -2.10 11.59 20.41
CA ASP A 150 -3.47 11.42 19.94
C ASP A 150 -3.94 12.68 19.18
N GLU A 151 -3.56 13.85 19.67
CA GLU A 151 -3.89 15.13 19.02
C GLU A 151 -3.26 15.23 17.61
N GLU A 152 -2.00 14.84 17.46
CA GLU A 152 -1.30 14.84 16.16
C GLU A 152 -1.92 13.85 15.17
N LEU A 153 -2.38 12.68 15.62
CA LEU A 153 -3.10 11.72 14.77
C LEU A 153 -4.47 12.29 14.34
N HIS A 154 -5.23 12.90 15.23
CA HIS A 154 -6.48 13.57 14.87
C HIS A 154 -6.24 14.71 13.89
N GLN A 155 -5.21 15.53 14.08
CA GLN A 155 -4.84 16.60 13.14
C GLN A 155 -4.45 16.04 11.76
N ALA A 156 -3.74 14.91 11.70
CA ALA A 156 -3.40 14.25 10.45
C ALA A 156 -4.65 13.75 9.70
N ILE A 157 -5.61 13.17 10.40
CA ILE A 157 -6.91 12.76 9.84
C ILE A 157 -7.71 13.99 9.37
N ASP A 158 -7.78 15.04 10.18
CA ASP A 158 -8.51 16.28 9.85
C ASP A 158 -7.92 17.02 8.65
N ARG A 159 -6.61 16.90 8.45
CA ARG A 159 -5.94 17.45 7.29
C ARG A 159 -6.51 16.91 5.97
N VAL A 160 -6.94 15.64 5.92
CA VAL A 160 -7.60 15.07 4.74
C VAL A 160 -8.92 15.77 4.44
N LYS A 161 -9.65 16.19 5.47
CA LYS A 161 -10.96 16.86 5.33
C LYS A 161 -10.84 18.26 4.73
N SER A 162 -9.77 18.98 5.04
CA SER A 162 -9.61 20.42 4.75
C SER A 162 -8.57 20.73 3.66
N VAL A 163 -7.57 19.87 3.45
CA VAL A 163 -6.45 20.14 2.52
C VAL A 163 -6.64 19.37 1.21
N LYS A 164 -6.54 20.06 0.06
CA LYS A 164 -6.72 19.47 -1.28
C LYS A 164 -5.84 18.24 -1.50
N LYS A 165 -4.56 18.30 -1.11
CA LYS A 165 -3.60 17.19 -1.21
C LYS A 165 -3.48 16.36 0.06
N GLY A 166 -4.41 16.53 1.02
CA GLY A 166 -4.45 15.72 2.23
C GLY A 166 -4.81 14.26 1.90
N GLU A 167 -4.04 13.34 2.47
CA GLU A 167 -4.27 11.91 2.39
C GLU A 167 -3.86 11.25 3.71
N PHE A 168 -4.44 10.10 4.00
CA PHE A 168 -4.14 9.35 5.21
C PHE A 168 -4.22 7.86 4.94
N PHE A 169 -3.13 7.17 5.24
CA PHE A 169 -3.04 5.71 5.18
C PHE A 169 -2.45 5.18 6.47
N VAL A 170 -2.98 4.07 6.95
CA VAL A 170 -2.24 3.18 7.85
C VAL A 170 -1.33 2.31 6.99
N ALA A 171 -0.13 2.04 7.46
CA ALA A 171 0.88 1.33 6.69
C ALA A 171 1.73 0.41 7.56
N ARG A 172 2.36 -0.56 6.92
CA ARG A 172 3.43 -1.39 7.48
C ARG A 172 4.49 -1.57 6.41
N ALA A 173 5.76 -1.56 6.77
CA ALA A 173 6.85 -1.68 5.81
C ALA A 173 7.97 -2.56 6.36
N ILE A 174 8.61 -3.32 5.45
CA ILE A 174 9.75 -4.19 5.75
C ILE A 174 10.87 -3.95 4.75
N GLU A 175 12.10 -4.17 5.18
CA GLU A 175 13.29 -4.04 4.34
C GLU A 175 13.43 -5.19 3.34
N PRO A 176 14.16 -5.01 2.21
CA PRO A 176 14.36 -6.05 1.21
C PRO A 176 15.01 -7.35 1.74
N THR A 177 15.70 -7.29 2.87
CA THR A 177 16.38 -8.43 3.52
C THR A 177 15.58 -9.03 4.66
N ASP A 178 14.35 -8.59 4.90
CA ASP A 178 13.50 -9.09 5.98
C ASP A 178 13.24 -10.60 5.84
N GLU A 179 13.31 -11.32 6.97
CA GLU A 179 13.12 -12.77 7.02
C GLU A 179 11.75 -13.21 6.46
N ARG A 180 10.73 -12.38 6.59
CA ARG A 180 9.36 -12.64 6.09
C ARG A 180 9.29 -12.69 4.55
N LEU A 181 10.30 -12.18 3.85
CA LEU A 181 10.41 -12.29 2.39
C LEU A 181 11.10 -13.57 1.90
N LYS A 182 11.61 -14.42 2.79
CA LYS A 182 12.37 -15.62 2.40
C LYS A 182 11.52 -16.73 1.79
N THR A 183 10.26 -16.85 2.24
CA THR A 183 9.33 -17.85 1.72
C THR A 183 7.96 -17.25 1.40
N ASP A 184 7.28 -17.80 0.40
CA ASP A 184 5.91 -17.40 0.07
C ASP A 184 4.96 -17.60 1.27
N LYS A 185 5.16 -18.64 2.06
CA LYS A 185 4.35 -18.94 3.25
C LYS A 185 4.44 -17.82 4.28
N ASP A 186 5.66 -17.41 4.63
CA ASP A 186 5.89 -16.40 5.67
C ASP A 186 5.45 -15.01 5.17
N PHE A 187 5.70 -14.73 3.89
CA PHE A 187 5.28 -13.49 3.28
C PHE A 187 3.75 -13.35 3.20
N LEU A 188 3.05 -14.38 2.73
CA LEU A 188 1.58 -14.37 2.68
C LEU A 188 0.96 -14.29 4.08
N ALA A 189 1.56 -14.93 5.09
CA ALA A 189 1.12 -14.82 6.47
C ALA A 189 1.26 -13.38 6.99
N PHE A 190 2.40 -12.74 6.75
CA PHE A 190 2.66 -11.33 7.08
C PHE A 190 1.66 -10.37 6.42
N VAL A 191 1.40 -10.57 5.11
CA VAL A 191 0.46 -9.72 4.37
C VAL A 191 -0.96 -9.90 4.90
N LYS A 192 -1.40 -11.14 5.14
CA LYS A 192 -2.73 -11.41 5.71
C LYS A 192 -2.90 -10.80 7.10
N GLU A 193 -1.98 -11.04 8.01
CA GLU A 193 -1.99 -10.46 9.36
C GLU A 193 -2.14 -8.93 9.30
N THR A 194 -1.37 -8.29 8.42
CA THR A 194 -1.43 -6.83 8.24
C THR A 194 -2.77 -6.37 7.67
N PHE A 195 -3.29 -7.07 6.67
CA PHE A 195 -4.57 -6.72 6.05
C PHE A 195 -5.77 -7.02 6.96
N ASP A 196 -5.69 -8.01 7.84
CA ASP A 196 -6.71 -8.25 8.88
C ASP A 196 -6.83 -7.05 9.83
N GLU A 197 -5.69 -6.43 10.20
CA GLU A 197 -5.71 -5.20 10.99
C GLU A 197 -6.30 -4.02 10.18
N PHE A 198 -5.95 -3.88 8.91
CA PHE A 198 -6.46 -2.80 8.05
C PHE A 198 -7.96 -2.94 7.76
N LEU A 199 -8.48 -4.15 7.65
CA LEU A 199 -9.92 -4.42 7.44
C LEU A 199 -10.80 -3.90 8.58
N LYS A 200 -10.24 -3.66 9.77
CA LYS A 200 -10.97 -3.03 10.89
C LYS A 200 -11.38 -1.57 10.60
N PHE A 201 -10.77 -0.95 9.58
CA PHE A 201 -11.08 0.41 9.13
C PHE A 201 -11.92 0.46 7.84
N TYR A 202 -12.17 -0.68 7.21
CA TYR A 202 -12.91 -0.81 5.93
C TYR A 202 -14.46 -0.67 6.07
#